data_a2142b50bb56eba8726f20d2c6b3e0a6
#
_entry.id   a2142b50bb56eba8726f20d2c6b3e0a6
#
_cell.length_a   1.000
_cell.length_b   1.000
_cell.length_c   1.000
_cell.angle_alpha   90.00
_cell.angle_beta   90.00
_cell.angle_gamma   90.00
#
_symmetry.space_group_name_H-M   'P 1'
#
loop_
_entity.id
_entity.type
_entity.pdbx_description
1 polymer ?
#
loop_
_entity_poly.entity_id
_entity_poly.type
_entity_poly.pdbx_seq_one_letter_code
_entity_poly.pdbx_strand_id
1 'polypeptide(L)'
;MNGPAIDPRQLRVSDDERSHVLRLLEKATGRGLIDLADYNERSARVIAARTREDLNSVLLDLPGLQIAGRTLEEAIAVTGPPGYSGPPPSPGSAPSLELTGWGSRSFKGNWSVPASIVIGGMGASTRLDFSAATLTSRRVTIEFRSNYGGSCELICPRGTSVTYGGLAMQGGSLNNRIEPGGTGVLELILVGVKKAGSIVLRHPKQGWFSGRR
;
A
#
# COMPACT_ATOMS: atom_id res chain seq x y z
N MET A 1 -6.59 -38.31 -25.40
CA MET A 1 -5.23 -37.77 -25.49
C MET A 1 -5.09 -36.79 -24.35
N ASN A 2 -4.55 -37.22 -23.20
CA ASN A 2 -4.26 -36.31 -22.08
C ASN A 2 -2.99 -35.53 -22.44
N GLY A 3 -3.11 -34.22 -22.60
CA GLY A 3 -1.96 -33.34 -22.74
C GLY A 3 -1.02 -33.44 -21.51
N PRO A 4 0.27 -33.11 -21.65
CA PRO A 4 1.20 -33.17 -20.53
C PRO A 4 0.68 -32.29 -19.39
N ALA A 5 0.46 -32.92 -18.21
CA ALA A 5 0.10 -32.19 -17.01
C ALA A 5 1.28 -31.28 -16.65
N ILE A 6 1.08 -29.97 -16.70
CA ILE A 6 2.08 -28.98 -16.28
C ILE A 6 2.23 -29.13 -14.76
N ASP A 7 3.47 -29.34 -14.29
CA ASP A 7 3.76 -29.34 -12.85
C ASP A 7 3.31 -28.00 -12.24
N PRO A 8 2.44 -28.00 -11.22
CA PRO A 8 1.97 -26.78 -10.56
C PRO A 8 3.10 -25.88 -10.07
N ARG A 9 4.29 -26.42 -9.79
CA ARG A 9 5.48 -25.68 -9.37
C ARG A 9 6.09 -24.84 -10.49
N GLN A 10 5.90 -25.27 -11.75
CA GLN A 10 6.41 -24.61 -12.96
C GLN A 10 5.44 -23.57 -13.52
N LEU A 11 4.27 -23.40 -12.89
CA LEU A 11 3.34 -22.35 -13.28
C LEU A 11 3.96 -20.97 -13.08
N ARG A 12 3.68 -20.06 -14.01
CA ARG A 12 4.13 -18.68 -13.92
C ARG A 12 3.45 -17.97 -12.75
N VAL A 13 4.22 -17.15 -12.05
CA VAL A 13 3.71 -16.36 -10.94
C VAL A 13 3.04 -15.08 -11.42
N SER A 14 1.96 -14.72 -10.75
CA SER A 14 1.29 -13.44 -10.89
C SER A 14 1.94 -12.37 -10.00
N ASP A 15 1.63 -11.10 -10.24
CA ASP A 15 2.08 -10.00 -9.37
C ASP A 15 1.44 -10.07 -7.98
N ASP A 16 0.24 -10.63 -7.87
CA ASP A 16 -0.43 -10.85 -6.58
C ASP A 16 0.29 -11.91 -5.75
N GLU A 17 0.78 -12.99 -6.37
CA GLU A 17 1.58 -14.03 -5.70
C GLU A 17 2.91 -13.46 -5.21
N ARG A 18 3.62 -12.66 -6.03
CA ARG A 18 4.83 -11.93 -5.59
C ARG A 18 4.55 -11.03 -4.40
N SER A 19 3.48 -10.24 -4.49
CA SER A 19 3.06 -9.34 -3.41
C SER A 19 2.73 -10.10 -2.12
N HIS A 20 2.14 -11.29 -2.23
CA HIS A 20 1.85 -12.14 -1.08
C HIS A 20 3.14 -12.59 -0.37
N VAL A 21 4.12 -13.10 -1.14
CA VAL A 21 5.42 -13.54 -0.58
C VAL A 21 6.18 -12.38 0.06
N LEU A 22 6.16 -11.19 -0.56
CA LEU A 22 6.78 -10.00 0.02
C LEU A 22 6.16 -9.63 1.39
N ARG A 23 4.83 -9.73 1.54
CA ARG A 23 4.17 -9.52 2.85
C ARG A 23 4.59 -10.55 3.90
N LEU A 24 4.85 -11.80 3.47
CA LEU A 24 5.37 -12.83 4.38
C LEU A 24 6.79 -12.51 4.85
N LEU A 25 7.66 -12.01 3.96
CA LEU A 25 9.01 -11.55 4.31
C LEU A 25 8.98 -10.35 5.26
N GLU A 26 8.09 -9.36 5.02
CA GLU A 26 7.87 -8.23 5.94
C GLU A 26 7.50 -8.73 7.35
N LYS A 27 6.59 -9.70 7.43
CA LYS A 27 6.16 -10.30 8.69
C LYS A 27 7.31 -11.07 9.38
N ALA A 28 8.16 -11.76 8.59
CA ALA A 28 9.34 -12.45 9.09
C ALA A 28 10.34 -11.46 9.69
N THR A 29 10.61 -10.34 9.00
CA THR A 29 11.47 -9.26 9.49
C THR A 29 10.90 -8.63 10.77
N GLY A 30 9.61 -8.35 10.80
CA GLY A 30 8.94 -7.81 11.99
C GLY A 30 8.96 -8.73 13.20
N ARG A 31 9.14 -10.04 12.99
CA ARG A 31 9.30 -11.06 14.03
C ARG A 31 10.77 -11.35 14.38
N GLY A 32 11.72 -10.70 13.70
CA GLY A 32 13.15 -10.94 13.89
C GLY A 32 13.64 -12.29 13.36
N LEU A 33 12.89 -12.94 12.47
CA LEU A 33 13.29 -14.20 11.82
C LEU A 33 14.34 -13.99 10.73
N ILE A 34 14.32 -12.84 10.09
CA ILE A 34 15.30 -12.38 9.11
C ILE A 34 15.68 -10.93 9.42
N ASP A 35 16.92 -10.58 9.12
CA ASP A 35 17.39 -9.21 9.23
C ASP A 35 17.06 -8.39 7.97
N LEU A 36 17.45 -7.12 7.95
CA LEU A 36 17.15 -6.22 6.83
C LEU A 36 17.96 -6.59 5.58
N ALA A 37 19.16 -7.13 5.72
CA ALA A 37 20.00 -7.54 4.60
C ALA A 37 19.39 -8.77 3.91
N ASP A 38 19.01 -9.78 4.70
CA ASP A 38 18.27 -10.96 4.24
C ASP A 38 16.97 -10.60 3.57
N TYR A 39 16.22 -9.67 4.17
CA TYR A 39 14.97 -9.17 3.58
C TYR A 39 15.19 -8.57 2.19
N ASN A 40 16.21 -7.71 2.03
CA ASN A 40 16.51 -7.07 0.76
C ASN A 40 16.90 -8.10 -0.32
N GLU A 41 17.76 -9.07 0.04
CA GLU A 41 18.17 -10.13 -0.88
C GLU A 41 16.99 -10.99 -1.32
N ARG A 42 16.18 -11.46 -0.37
CA ARG A 42 15.00 -12.30 -0.64
C ARG A 42 13.95 -11.55 -1.45
N SER A 43 13.75 -10.28 -1.16
CA SER A 43 12.82 -9.44 -1.91
C SER A 43 13.24 -9.27 -3.38
N ALA A 44 14.53 -9.10 -3.66
CA ALA A 44 15.05 -9.06 -5.02
C ALA A 44 14.79 -10.39 -5.75
N ARG A 45 14.96 -11.54 -5.08
CA ARG A 45 14.65 -12.86 -5.63
C ARG A 45 13.16 -13.02 -5.92
N VAL A 46 12.27 -12.56 -5.04
CA VAL A 46 10.81 -12.57 -5.26
C VAL A 46 10.43 -11.76 -6.50
N ILE A 47 11.02 -10.58 -6.69
CA ILE A 47 10.75 -9.72 -7.85
C ILE A 47 11.21 -10.40 -9.15
N ALA A 48 12.36 -11.08 -9.12
CA ALA A 48 12.92 -11.81 -10.25
C ALA A 48 12.24 -13.15 -10.53
N ALA A 49 11.46 -13.68 -9.60
CA ALA A 49 10.80 -14.98 -9.68
C ALA A 49 9.88 -15.08 -10.90
N ARG A 50 9.98 -16.18 -11.64
CA ARG A 50 9.15 -16.47 -12.82
C ARG A 50 8.18 -17.60 -12.58
N THR A 51 8.50 -18.51 -11.65
CA THR A 51 7.70 -19.69 -11.33
C THR A 51 7.34 -19.71 -9.84
N ARG A 52 6.32 -20.50 -9.50
CA ARG A 52 5.94 -20.75 -8.11
C ARG A 52 7.06 -21.41 -7.31
N GLU A 53 7.89 -22.22 -7.95
CA GLU A 53 9.06 -22.83 -7.34
C GLU A 53 10.08 -21.78 -6.90
N ASP A 54 10.34 -20.75 -7.74
CA ASP A 54 11.19 -19.63 -7.39
C ASP A 54 10.69 -18.90 -6.14
N LEU A 55 9.39 -18.65 -6.05
CA LEU A 55 8.78 -18.00 -4.87
C LEU A 55 8.89 -18.88 -3.61
N ASN A 56 8.62 -20.18 -3.74
CA ASN A 56 8.68 -21.10 -2.61
C ASN A 56 10.10 -21.21 -2.07
N SER A 57 11.13 -21.17 -2.94
CA SER A 57 12.54 -21.26 -2.54
C SER A 57 12.95 -20.15 -1.55
N VAL A 58 12.29 -19.00 -1.60
CA VAL A 58 12.59 -17.84 -0.75
C VAL A 58 12.05 -18.02 0.68
N LEU A 59 11.07 -18.90 0.88
CA LEU A 59 10.39 -19.13 2.16
C LEU A 59 10.79 -20.43 2.85
N LEU A 60 11.63 -21.29 2.23
CA LEU A 60 11.91 -22.66 2.68
C LEU A 60 12.42 -22.75 4.11
N ASP A 61 13.23 -21.80 4.55
CA ASP A 61 13.88 -21.77 5.87
C ASP A 61 13.13 -20.91 6.91
N LEU A 62 11.96 -20.38 6.56
CA LEU A 62 11.19 -19.54 7.46
C LEU A 62 10.12 -20.35 8.22
N PRO A 63 10.35 -20.69 9.50
CA PRO A 63 9.40 -21.50 10.27
C PRO A 63 8.08 -20.75 10.49
N GLY A 64 6.96 -21.44 10.26
CA GLY A 64 5.61 -20.90 10.47
C GLY A 64 5.13 -19.95 9.37
N LEU A 65 5.90 -19.77 8.31
CA LEU A 65 5.49 -19.07 7.09
C LEU A 65 5.34 -20.05 5.91
N GLN A 66 5.84 -21.27 6.07
CA GLN A 66 5.51 -22.36 5.17
C GLN A 66 4.01 -22.64 5.29
N ILE A 67 3.34 -22.57 4.17
CA ILE A 67 1.95 -22.99 4.06
C ILE A 67 1.97 -24.51 4.25
N ALA A 68 1.68 -24.96 5.45
CA ALA A 68 1.72 -26.37 5.83
C ALA A 68 0.86 -27.19 4.87
N GLY A 69 1.48 -27.88 3.93
CA GLY A 69 0.85 -28.87 3.05
C GLY A 69 -0.29 -28.37 2.15
N ARG A 70 -0.66 -27.09 2.23
CA ARG A 70 -1.65 -26.48 1.33
C ARG A 70 -0.96 -25.93 0.09
N THR A 71 -1.50 -26.23 -1.07
CA THR A 71 -1.04 -25.61 -2.30
C THR A 71 -1.23 -24.09 -2.19
N LEU A 72 -0.36 -23.33 -2.88
CA LEU A 72 -0.50 -21.87 -2.93
C LEU A 72 -1.90 -21.44 -3.38
N GLU A 73 -2.60 -22.29 -4.15
CA GLU A 73 -4.00 -22.12 -4.55
C GLU A 73 -4.98 -22.19 -3.38
N GLU A 74 -4.79 -23.09 -2.43
CA GLU A 74 -5.64 -23.15 -1.21
C GLU A 74 -5.38 -21.96 -0.29
N ALA A 75 -4.14 -21.46 -0.23
CA ALA A 75 -3.82 -20.27 0.54
C ALA A 75 -4.38 -19.00 -0.12
N ILE A 76 -4.38 -18.92 -1.45
CA ILE A 76 -4.99 -17.83 -2.22
C ILE A 76 -6.52 -17.94 -2.17
N ALA A 77 -7.07 -19.15 -2.18
CA ALA A 77 -8.52 -19.39 -2.05
C ALA A 77 -9.05 -19.00 -0.66
N VAL A 78 -8.22 -19.15 0.39
CA VAL A 78 -8.57 -18.72 1.77
C VAL A 78 -8.33 -17.22 1.98
N THR A 79 -7.43 -16.60 1.19
CA THR A 79 -7.16 -15.16 1.12
C THR A 79 -7.59 -14.56 -0.22
N GLY A 80 -8.52 -15.19 -0.93
CA GLY A 80 -9.14 -14.65 -2.14
C GLY A 80 -9.55 -13.20 -1.94
N PRO A 81 -9.73 -12.42 -3.03
CA PRO A 81 -10.23 -11.06 -2.90
C PRO A 81 -11.48 -11.18 -2.03
N PRO A 82 -11.62 -10.44 -0.92
CA PRO A 82 -12.64 -10.72 0.05
C PRO A 82 -14.02 -10.63 -0.60
N GLY A 83 -14.58 -11.76 -0.99
CA GLY A 83 -15.96 -11.98 -0.77
C GLY A 83 -16.06 -11.98 0.75
N TYR A 84 -16.40 -10.84 1.31
CA TYR A 84 -16.54 -10.54 2.72
C TYR A 84 -17.40 -11.61 3.38
N SER A 85 -16.78 -12.59 4.00
CA SER A 85 -17.40 -13.58 4.90
C SER A 85 -16.78 -13.44 6.30
N GLY A 86 -16.53 -12.18 6.69
CA GLY A 86 -16.30 -11.82 8.08
C GLY A 86 -17.64 -11.50 8.76
N PRO A 87 -17.71 -11.53 10.10
CA PRO A 87 -18.88 -11.05 10.80
C PRO A 87 -19.21 -9.63 10.31
N PRO A 88 -20.49 -9.25 10.19
CA PRO A 88 -20.87 -7.93 9.70
C PRO A 88 -20.08 -6.88 10.48
N PRO A 89 -19.54 -5.83 9.79
CA PRO A 89 -18.81 -4.78 10.48
C PRO A 89 -19.68 -4.24 11.60
N SER A 90 -19.10 -4.19 12.79
CA SER A 90 -19.76 -3.55 13.93
C SER A 90 -20.24 -2.16 13.48
N PRO A 91 -21.45 -1.72 13.80
CA PRO A 91 -21.96 -0.42 13.38
C PRO A 91 -21.04 0.66 13.94
N GLY A 92 -20.20 1.24 13.08
CA GLY A 92 -19.19 2.25 13.45
C GLY A 92 -17.84 2.16 12.71
N SER A 93 -17.54 1.08 12.00
CA SER A 93 -16.32 1.02 11.20
C SER A 93 -16.50 1.82 9.91
N ALA A 94 -15.95 3.05 9.88
CA ALA A 94 -15.87 3.83 8.66
C ALA A 94 -15.08 3.06 7.58
N PRO A 95 -15.46 3.14 6.30
CA PRO A 95 -14.71 2.49 5.23
C PRO A 95 -13.25 2.91 5.26
N SER A 96 -12.34 1.94 5.23
CA SER A 96 -10.90 2.16 5.25
C SER A 96 -10.26 1.59 3.99
N LEU A 97 -9.22 2.26 3.49
CA LEU A 97 -8.41 1.81 2.37
C LEU A 97 -7.00 1.47 2.88
N GLU A 98 -6.58 0.22 2.75
CA GLU A 98 -5.23 -0.18 3.09
C GLU A 98 -4.35 -0.25 1.85
N LEU A 99 -3.26 0.53 1.87
CA LEU A 99 -2.25 0.61 0.83
C LEU A 99 -0.92 0.09 1.39
N THR A 100 -0.83 -1.24 1.50
CA THR A 100 0.35 -1.94 2.01
C THR A 100 1.04 -2.70 0.89
N GLY A 101 2.34 -3.00 1.06
CA GLY A 101 3.14 -3.78 0.09
C GLY A 101 4.00 -2.91 -0.83
N TRP A 102 4.54 -3.55 -1.87
CA TRP A 102 5.47 -2.96 -2.84
C TRP A 102 4.75 -2.40 -4.07
N GLY A 103 5.47 -1.51 -4.78
CA GLY A 103 5.04 -0.96 -6.04
C GLY A 103 4.38 0.42 -5.91
N SER A 104 4.38 1.15 -7.02
CA SER A 104 3.79 2.48 -7.07
C SER A 104 2.28 2.40 -7.26
N ARG A 105 1.53 3.14 -6.47
CA ARG A 105 0.07 3.23 -6.53
C ARG A 105 -0.36 4.65 -6.81
N SER A 106 -1.30 4.82 -7.73
CA SER A 106 -1.81 6.13 -8.09
C SER A 106 -3.33 6.11 -8.17
N PHE A 107 -3.97 6.91 -7.33
CA PHE A 107 -5.41 7.14 -7.34
C PHE A 107 -5.66 8.56 -7.87
N LYS A 108 -6.39 8.67 -8.96
CA LYS A 108 -6.71 9.93 -9.63
C LYS A 108 -8.09 9.89 -10.27
N GLY A 109 -8.65 11.04 -10.57
CA GLY A 109 -9.98 11.15 -11.16
C GLY A 109 -11.09 10.94 -10.14
N ASN A 110 -12.20 10.39 -10.58
CA ASN A 110 -13.38 10.20 -9.73
C ASN A 110 -13.32 8.87 -8.97
N TRP A 111 -12.47 8.81 -7.94
CA TRP A 111 -12.41 7.67 -7.01
C TRP A 111 -13.05 8.03 -5.68
N SER A 112 -13.62 7.04 -5.00
CA SER A 112 -14.25 7.23 -3.69
C SER A 112 -13.22 7.22 -2.59
N VAL A 113 -13.10 8.31 -1.85
CA VAL A 113 -12.13 8.48 -0.76
C VAL A 113 -12.77 8.05 0.55
N PRO A 114 -12.26 7.00 1.21
CA PRO A 114 -12.75 6.61 2.53
C PRO A 114 -12.29 7.59 3.61
N ALA A 115 -12.94 7.52 4.77
CA ALA A 115 -12.57 8.35 5.93
C ALA A 115 -11.19 8.01 6.51
N SER A 116 -10.69 6.78 6.27
CA SER A 116 -9.37 6.32 6.74
C SER A 116 -8.59 5.67 5.61
N ILE A 117 -7.32 6.04 5.47
CA ILE A 117 -6.36 5.44 4.53
C ILE A 117 -5.13 5.04 5.33
N VAL A 118 -4.75 3.76 5.23
CA VAL A 118 -3.53 3.26 5.86
C VAL A 118 -2.48 3.04 4.78
N ILE A 119 -1.31 3.66 4.93
CA ILE A 119 -0.17 3.53 4.02
C ILE A 119 0.96 2.83 4.77
N GLY A 120 1.33 1.64 4.31
CA GLY A 120 2.39 0.83 4.90
C GLY A 120 3.29 0.20 3.85
N GLY A 121 4.29 -0.58 4.32
CA GLY A 121 5.21 -1.33 3.46
C GLY A 121 6.49 -0.57 3.11
N MET A 122 7.31 -1.20 2.27
CA MET A 122 8.66 -0.74 1.93
C MET A 122 8.75 -0.31 0.46
N GLY A 123 9.40 0.82 0.20
CA GLY A 123 9.79 1.26 -1.15
C GLY A 123 8.64 1.70 -2.07
N ALA A 124 7.39 1.59 -1.65
CA ALA A 124 6.25 1.94 -2.47
C ALA A 124 6.05 3.46 -2.58
N SER A 125 5.90 3.96 -3.81
CA SER A 125 5.47 5.34 -4.03
C SER A 125 3.95 5.39 -4.14
N THR A 126 3.32 6.28 -3.37
CA THR A 126 1.87 6.44 -3.35
C THR A 126 1.50 7.83 -3.80
N ARG A 127 0.58 7.93 -4.76
CA ARG A 127 0.02 9.20 -5.22
C ARG A 127 -1.48 9.19 -5.05
N LEU A 128 -2.00 10.10 -4.24
CA LEU A 128 -3.42 10.28 -3.99
C LEU A 128 -3.85 11.66 -4.48
N ASP A 129 -4.70 11.69 -5.49
CA ASP A 129 -5.24 12.92 -6.06
C ASP A 129 -6.70 13.09 -5.61
N PHE A 130 -6.92 14.03 -4.71
CA PHE A 130 -8.24 14.36 -4.14
C PHE A 130 -8.98 15.44 -4.93
N SER A 131 -8.37 15.99 -5.99
CA SER A 131 -8.91 17.16 -6.68
C SER A 131 -10.24 16.91 -7.41
N ALA A 132 -10.45 15.68 -7.91
CA ALA A 132 -11.67 15.26 -8.59
C ALA A 132 -12.31 14.03 -7.92
N ALA A 133 -11.88 13.69 -6.70
CA ALA A 133 -12.37 12.52 -5.99
C ALA A 133 -13.70 12.79 -5.28
N THR A 134 -14.48 11.73 -5.11
CA THR A 134 -15.71 11.78 -4.30
C THR A 134 -15.36 11.49 -2.84
N LEU A 135 -15.50 12.49 -1.98
CA LEU A 135 -15.20 12.37 -0.56
C LEU A 135 -16.37 11.72 0.18
N THR A 136 -16.16 10.60 0.88
CA THR A 136 -17.17 10.02 1.78
C THR A 136 -17.23 10.76 3.12
N SER A 137 -16.16 11.46 3.47
CA SER A 137 -16.06 12.31 4.66
C SER A 137 -15.22 13.55 4.34
N ARG A 138 -15.56 14.68 4.93
CA ARG A 138 -14.70 15.89 4.87
C ARG A 138 -13.40 15.71 5.64
N ARG A 139 -13.39 14.83 6.63
CA ARG A 139 -12.20 14.49 7.42
C ARG A 139 -11.68 13.15 6.94
N VAL A 140 -10.43 13.14 6.47
CA VAL A 140 -9.72 11.95 5.99
C VAL A 140 -8.44 11.79 6.81
N THR A 141 -8.32 10.66 7.50
CA THR A 141 -7.12 10.32 8.25
C THR A 141 -6.22 9.44 7.39
N ILE A 142 -4.96 9.83 7.24
CA ILE A 142 -3.92 9.03 6.58
C ILE A 142 -2.94 8.55 7.64
N GLU A 143 -2.96 7.25 7.92
CA GLU A 143 -2.07 6.61 8.88
C GLU A 143 -0.86 6.00 8.16
N PHE A 144 0.35 6.44 8.51
CA PHE A 144 1.59 5.81 8.07
C PHE A 144 1.99 4.72 9.06
N ARG A 145 1.73 3.45 8.67
CA ARG A 145 2.03 2.28 9.51
C ARG A 145 3.37 1.69 9.08
N SER A 146 4.44 2.06 9.79
CA SER A 146 5.81 1.57 9.52
C SER A 146 6.19 1.66 8.04
N ASN A 147 5.97 2.83 7.43
CA ASN A 147 6.26 3.04 6.02
C ASN A 147 7.74 3.35 5.80
N TYR A 148 8.46 2.43 5.15
CA TYR A 148 9.88 2.52 4.86
C TYR A 148 10.13 2.92 3.40
N GLY A 149 10.76 4.06 3.19
CA GLY A 149 11.10 4.53 1.85
C GLY A 149 9.90 4.99 1.01
N GLY A 150 10.12 5.11 -0.29
CA GLY A 150 9.11 5.60 -1.23
C GLY A 150 8.69 7.04 -1.01
N SER A 151 8.00 7.61 -1.99
CA SER A 151 7.42 8.94 -1.89
C SER A 151 5.90 8.87 -1.75
N CYS A 152 5.33 9.75 -0.94
CA CYS A 152 3.88 9.92 -0.85
C CYS A 152 3.52 11.30 -1.38
N GLU A 153 2.81 11.37 -2.51
CA GLU A 153 2.33 12.61 -3.09
C GLU A 153 0.82 12.76 -2.87
N LEU A 154 0.43 13.80 -2.17
CA LEU A 154 -0.96 14.14 -1.88
C LEU A 154 -1.34 15.40 -2.64
N ILE A 155 -2.24 15.26 -3.63
CA ILE A 155 -2.74 16.39 -4.43
C ILE A 155 -4.12 16.76 -3.89
N CYS A 156 -4.21 17.95 -3.32
CA CYS A 156 -5.38 18.38 -2.56
C CYS A 156 -6.10 19.54 -3.24
N PRO A 157 -7.45 19.57 -3.24
CA PRO A 157 -8.21 20.70 -3.73
C PRO A 157 -7.87 21.97 -2.92
N ARG A 158 -8.16 23.13 -3.48
CA ARG A 158 -8.05 24.40 -2.73
C ARG A 158 -9.06 24.39 -1.56
N GLY A 159 -8.67 24.99 -0.46
CA GLY A 159 -9.47 24.97 0.77
C GLY A 159 -9.27 23.73 1.65
N THR A 160 -8.27 22.90 1.33
CA THR A 160 -7.85 21.79 2.20
C THR A 160 -7.08 22.32 3.41
N SER A 161 -7.41 21.83 4.61
CA SER A 161 -6.60 21.98 5.81
C SER A 161 -5.79 20.71 6.09
N VAL A 162 -4.58 20.84 6.59
CA VAL A 162 -3.69 19.70 6.85
C VAL A 162 -3.17 19.76 8.29
N THR A 163 -3.38 18.69 9.03
CA THR A 163 -2.86 18.49 10.39
C THR A 163 -1.91 17.30 10.37
N TYR A 164 -0.68 17.49 10.84
CA TYR A 164 0.38 16.46 10.86
C TYR A 164 1.09 16.36 12.21
N GLY A 165 0.52 16.91 13.29
CA GLY A 165 1.08 16.82 14.64
C GLY A 165 1.21 15.39 15.18
N GLY A 166 0.45 14.44 14.65
CA GLY A 166 0.53 13.02 14.99
C GLY A 166 1.45 12.18 14.09
N LEU A 167 2.19 12.83 13.15
CA LEU A 167 3.10 12.17 12.23
C LEU A 167 4.55 12.30 12.69
N ALA A 168 5.21 11.16 12.91
CA ALA A 168 6.64 11.10 13.18
C ALA A 168 7.42 10.78 11.90
N MET A 169 8.38 11.66 11.55
CA MET A 169 9.33 11.42 10.45
C MET A 169 10.65 10.95 11.05
N GLN A 170 11.04 9.69 10.82
CA GLN A 170 12.33 9.14 11.29
C GLN A 170 13.43 9.26 10.24
N GLY A 171 13.09 9.67 9.02
CA GLY A 171 13.99 9.97 7.91
C GLY A 171 13.22 10.50 6.73
N GLY A 172 13.89 11.24 5.85
CA GLY A 172 13.25 11.87 4.70
C GLY A 172 12.70 13.27 4.97
N SER A 173 11.69 13.70 4.23
CA SER A 173 11.18 15.06 4.29
C SER A 173 9.66 15.15 4.16
N LEU A 174 9.07 16.09 4.86
CA LEU A 174 7.68 16.54 4.68
C LEU A 174 7.70 17.91 4.00
N ASN A 175 7.17 17.98 2.80
CA ASN A 175 7.06 19.21 2.02
C ASN A 175 5.57 19.57 1.86
N ASN A 176 5.09 20.45 2.74
CA ASN A 176 3.72 20.93 2.68
C ASN A 176 3.67 22.25 1.89
N ARG A 177 3.02 22.22 0.72
CA ARG A 177 2.78 23.39 -0.15
C ARG A 177 1.30 23.79 -0.16
N ILE A 178 0.52 23.35 0.82
CA ILE A 178 -0.87 23.74 1.00
C ILE A 178 -0.90 25.04 1.80
N GLU A 179 -1.65 26.01 1.30
CA GLU A 179 -1.84 27.29 1.96
C GLU A 179 -2.57 27.11 3.31
N PRO A 180 -2.09 27.70 4.41
CA PRO A 180 -2.80 27.66 5.69
C PRO A 180 -4.14 28.42 5.58
N GLY A 181 -5.14 27.96 6.33
CA GLY A 181 -6.45 28.63 6.35
C GLY A 181 -7.48 28.03 5.39
N GLY A 182 -7.45 26.72 5.22
CA GLY A 182 -8.42 25.99 4.38
C GLY A 182 -9.88 26.26 4.78
N THR A 183 -10.78 26.36 3.78
CA THR A 183 -12.21 26.63 3.95
C THR A 183 -13.04 25.40 4.37
N GLY A 184 -12.35 24.29 4.79
CA GLY A 184 -13.01 23.07 5.28
C GLY A 184 -13.58 22.16 4.16
N VAL A 185 -13.12 22.31 2.92
CA VAL A 185 -13.49 21.41 1.82
C VAL A 185 -12.99 20.00 2.10
N LEU A 186 -11.76 19.89 2.60
CA LEU A 186 -11.12 18.64 3.00
C LEU A 186 -10.21 18.92 4.21
N GLU A 187 -10.35 18.11 5.25
CA GLU A 187 -9.45 18.11 6.40
C GLU A 187 -8.61 16.82 6.36
N LEU A 188 -7.32 16.96 6.08
CA LEU A 188 -6.37 15.84 6.09
C LEU A 188 -5.65 15.77 7.43
N ILE A 189 -5.70 14.62 8.07
CA ILE A 189 -4.98 14.33 9.30
C ILE A 189 -3.93 13.26 9.00
N LEU A 190 -2.65 13.61 9.13
CA LEU A 190 -1.55 12.68 8.94
C LEU A 190 -1.06 12.20 10.30
N VAL A 191 -1.01 10.89 10.49
CA VAL A 191 -0.59 10.25 11.74
C VAL A 191 0.33 9.06 11.49
N GLY A 192 0.99 8.58 12.54
CA GLY A 192 1.81 7.39 12.49
C GLY A 192 3.30 7.67 12.27
N VAL A 193 4.02 6.72 11.67
CA VAL A 193 5.48 6.78 11.53
C VAL A 193 5.90 6.53 10.08
N LYS A 194 6.60 7.51 9.49
CA LYS A 194 7.29 7.33 8.21
C LYS A 194 8.80 7.28 8.45
N LYS A 195 9.41 6.14 8.17
CA LYS A 195 10.82 5.88 8.51
C LYS A 195 11.81 6.37 7.46
N ALA A 196 11.39 6.52 6.18
CA ALA A 196 12.24 7.08 5.13
C ALA A 196 11.39 7.59 3.96
N GLY A 197 12.01 8.31 3.02
CA GLY A 197 11.35 8.87 1.85
C GLY A 197 10.67 10.21 2.12
N SER A 198 9.84 10.67 1.19
CA SER A 198 9.24 12.01 1.26
C SER A 198 7.72 11.97 1.28
N ILE A 199 7.13 12.97 1.92
CA ILE A 199 5.71 13.30 1.79
C ILE A 199 5.62 14.68 1.15
N VAL A 200 4.89 14.80 0.05
CA VAL A 200 4.68 16.05 -0.65
C VAL A 200 3.18 16.34 -0.72
N LEU A 201 2.76 17.45 -0.14
CA LEU A 201 1.39 17.96 -0.26
C LEU A 201 1.41 19.19 -1.16
N ARG A 202 0.53 19.19 -2.16
CA ARG A 202 0.40 20.31 -3.08
C ARG A 202 -1.00 20.43 -3.66
N HIS A 203 -1.30 21.57 -4.24
CA HIS A 203 -2.48 21.73 -5.09
C HIS A 203 -2.25 21.13 -6.51
N PRO A 204 -3.33 20.78 -7.23
CA PRO A 204 -3.21 20.38 -8.62
C PRO A 204 -2.54 21.52 -9.43
N LYS A 205 -1.68 21.11 -10.36
CA LYS A 205 -1.13 22.09 -11.32
C LYS A 205 -2.28 22.66 -12.13
N GLN A 206 -2.39 23.99 -12.17
CA GLN A 206 -3.32 24.63 -13.08
C GLN A 206 -2.88 24.28 -14.51
N GLY A 207 -3.77 23.62 -15.27
CA GLY A 207 -3.50 23.37 -16.67
C GLY A 207 -3.37 24.70 -17.41
N TRP A 208 -2.36 24.84 -18.24
CA TRP A 208 -2.08 26.00 -19.10
C TRP A 208 -3.26 26.35 -20.07
N PHE A 209 -4.32 25.55 -20.10
CA PHE A 209 -5.40 25.63 -21.10
C PHE A 209 -6.72 26.27 -20.61
N SER A 210 -6.76 26.99 -19.51
CA SER A 210 -7.97 27.77 -19.14
C SER A 210 -7.82 29.25 -19.51
N GLY A 211 -7.61 29.52 -20.77
CA GLY A 211 -7.47 30.90 -21.26
C GLY A 211 -7.67 31.02 -22.76
N ARG A 212 -8.86 30.68 -23.26
CA ARG A 212 -9.44 31.27 -24.50
C ARG A 212 -10.93 30.96 -24.53
N ARG A 213 -11.70 31.90 -24.08
CA ARG A 213 -12.98 32.26 -24.67
C ARG A 213 -12.96 33.77 -24.85
#